data_fdbcd89b368e73e0490bc1958f2a9c93
#
_entry.id   fdbcd89b368e73e0490bc1958f2a9c93
#
_cell.length_a   1.000
_cell.length_b   1.000
_cell.length_c   1.000
_cell.angle_alpha   90.00
_cell.angle_beta   90.00
_cell.angle_gamma   90.00
#
_symmetry.space_group_name_H-M   'P 1'
#
loop_
_entity.id
_entity.type
_entity.pdbx_description
1 polymer ?
#
loop_
_entity_poly.entity_id
_entity_poly.type
_entity_poly.pdbx_seq_one_letter_code
_entity_poly.pdbx_strand_id
1 'polypeptide(L)'
;MKVVRRIAFVLLAVLFGIIAFLALLCAALLIADAAVDASARVLPSYERKDITQLLERESWSESDYETLYLQTGLGRAALDEMKDDPERILTFQDALFYDGDLAHEEVAVTTKRDIFADTRYRAPMVDLQDGDVLITSTCHSFGWRNGHAALVVNGTNGSLLESVSLGIPSTITTYGSDWFCYGTNFMVLRLKDAGEEARAEIAQTARERLYNVPYSLTVGFLSPKDQGETPQGTHCSHLVWQAYHYFGYDIDSDGGPLCTAQDIARSDLFEVVQVFGFDPVKLW
;
A
#
# COMPACT_ATOMS: atom_id res chain seq x y z
N MET A 1 56.94 -11.25 -21.47
CA MET A 1 56.39 -9.91 -21.73
C MET A 1 55.11 -9.91 -22.59
N LYS A 2 55.05 -10.59 -23.75
CA LYS A 2 53.83 -10.59 -24.62
C LYS A 2 52.59 -11.20 -23.95
N VAL A 3 52.72 -12.29 -23.18
CA VAL A 3 51.61 -12.95 -22.46
C VAL A 3 51.06 -12.05 -21.38
N VAL A 4 51.89 -11.41 -20.57
CA VAL A 4 51.45 -10.49 -19.51
C VAL A 4 50.68 -9.30 -20.09
N ARG A 5 51.14 -8.74 -21.21
CA ARG A 5 50.42 -7.65 -21.91
C ARG A 5 49.03 -8.10 -22.44
N ARG A 6 48.93 -9.34 -22.96
CA ARG A 6 47.63 -9.88 -23.41
C ARG A 6 46.67 -10.09 -22.25
N ILE A 7 47.13 -10.64 -21.14
CA ILE A 7 46.32 -10.82 -19.93
C ILE A 7 45.83 -9.45 -19.41
N ALA A 8 46.75 -8.48 -19.29
CA ALA A 8 46.40 -7.14 -18.86
C ALA A 8 45.35 -6.47 -19.78
N PHE A 9 45.50 -6.64 -21.11
CA PHE A 9 44.53 -6.11 -22.07
C PHE A 9 43.13 -6.76 -21.93
N VAL A 10 43.07 -8.09 -21.75
CA VAL A 10 41.81 -8.82 -21.52
C VAL A 10 41.17 -8.37 -20.22
N LEU A 11 41.94 -8.24 -19.14
CA LEU A 11 41.38 -7.75 -17.85
C LEU A 11 40.83 -6.31 -17.94
N LEU A 12 41.55 -5.43 -18.65
CA LEU A 12 41.08 -4.07 -18.90
C LEU A 12 39.81 -4.05 -19.76
N ALA A 13 39.71 -4.87 -20.79
CA ALA A 13 38.54 -4.98 -21.63
C ALA A 13 37.31 -5.50 -20.86
N VAL A 14 37.53 -6.52 -19.99
CA VAL A 14 36.50 -7.04 -19.11
C VAL A 14 36.03 -5.97 -18.10
N LEU A 15 36.98 -5.28 -17.45
CA LEU A 15 36.67 -4.20 -16.52
C LEU A 15 35.89 -3.07 -17.21
N PHE A 16 36.32 -2.66 -18.39
CA PHE A 16 35.59 -1.66 -19.17
C PHE A 16 34.16 -2.13 -19.55
N GLY A 17 34.03 -3.40 -19.94
CA GLY A 17 32.71 -4.00 -20.22
C GLY A 17 31.78 -3.98 -19.00
N ILE A 18 32.32 -4.31 -17.82
CA ILE A 18 31.58 -4.25 -16.56
C ILE A 18 31.15 -2.81 -16.25
N ILE A 19 32.05 -1.84 -16.36
CA ILE A 19 31.76 -0.44 -16.11
C ILE A 19 30.68 0.08 -17.08
N ALA A 20 30.81 -0.24 -18.37
CA ALA A 20 29.83 0.14 -19.37
C ALA A 20 28.46 -0.49 -19.10
N PHE A 21 28.41 -1.76 -18.73
CA PHE A 21 27.17 -2.44 -18.34
C PHE A 21 26.52 -1.79 -17.12
N LEU A 22 27.28 -1.49 -16.08
CA LEU A 22 26.77 -0.82 -14.89
C LEU A 22 26.24 0.58 -15.20
N ALA A 23 26.93 1.33 -16.05
CA ALA A 23 26.48 2.66 -16.47
C ALA A 23 25.14 2.59 -17.25
N LEU A 24 25.00 1.62 -18.16
CA LEU A 24 23.77 1.39 -18.91
C LEU A 24 22.63 0.95 -17.98
N LEU A 25 22.92 0.08 -17.01
CA LEU A 25 21.95 -0.35 -16.01
C LEU A 25 21.48 0.84 -15.16
N CYS A 26 22.39 1.67 -14.66
CA CYS A 26 22.04 2.88 -13.93
C CYS A 26 21.16 3.83 -14.77
N ALA A 27 21.51 4.05 -16.04
CA ALA A 27 20.71 4.87 -16.93
C ALA A 27 19.30 4.30 -17.14
N ALA A 28 19.18 3.00 -17.33
CA ALA A 28 17.88 2.31 -17.46
C ALA A 28 17.03 2.44 -16.21
N LEU A 29 17.63 2.28 -15.02
CA LEU A 29 16.95 2.45 -13.73
C LEU A 29 16.48 3.88 -13.51
N LEU A 30 17.28 4.89 -13.87
CA LEU A 30 16.88 6.30 -13.78
C LEU A 30 15.71 6.64 -14.73
N ILE A 31 15.73 6.09 -15.95
CA ILE A 31 14.62 6.26 -16.90
C ILE A 31 13.35 5.59 -16.39
N ALA A 32 13.47 4.38 -15.83
CA ALA A 32 12.35 3.66 -15.24
C ALA A 32 11.76 4.42 -14.04
N ASP A 33 12.61 4.98 -13.17
CA ASP A 33 12.19 5.78 -12.02
C ASP A 33 11.42 7.03 -12.46
N ALA A 34 11.94 7.77 -13.45
CA ALA A 34 11.25 8.93 -14.01
C ALA A 34 9.90 8.58 -14.67
N ALA A 35 9.77 7.40 -15.28
CA ALA A 35 8.51 6.93 -15.85
C ALA A 35 7.48 6.59 -14.76
N VAL A 36 7.92 6.07 -13.62
CA VAL A 36 7.07 5.80 -12.46
C VAL A 36 6.63 7.10 -11.80
N ASP A 37 7.52 8.09 -11.65
CA ASP A 37 7.18 9.43 -11.16
C ASP A 37 6.01 10.05 -11.96
N ALA A 38 5.97 9.84 -13.27
CA ALA A 38 4.91 10.34 -14.15
C ALA A 38 3.55 9.65 -13.95
N SER A 39 3.48 8.53 -13.23
CA SER A 39 2.26 7.74 -12.98
C SER A 39 1.81 7.76 -11.53
N ALA A 40 2.15 8.81 -10.80
CA ALA A 40 2.01 8.90 -9.34
C ALA A 40 0.57 8.86 -8.81
N ARG A 41 -0.43 9.10 -9.67
CA ARG A 41 -1.84 9.17 -9.27
C ARG A 41 -2.76 8.78 -10.42
N VAL A 42 -3.86 8.13 -10.07
CA VAL A 42 -4.96 7.84 -11.00
C VAL A 42 -6.21 8.59 -10.54
N LEU A 43 -6.70 9.50 -11.38
CA LEU A 43 -8.02 10.10 -11.22
C LEU A 43 -9.08 9.20 -11.87
N PRO A 44 -10.34 9.20 -11.38
CA PRO A 44 -11.43 8.54 -12.07
C PRO A 44 -11.53 9.00 -13.53
N SER A 45 -11.71 8.03 -14.44
CA SER A 45 -11.84 8.31 -15.88
C SER A 45 -13.25 8.74 -16.29
N TYR A 46 -14.18 8.85 -15.33
CA TYR A 46 -15.56 9.26 -15.51
C TYR A 46 -15.83 10.59 -14.81
N GLU A 47 -16.92 11.23 -15.19
CA GLU A 47 -17.29 12.54 -14.64
C GLU A 47 -17.83 12.45 -13.20
N ARG A 48 -17.50 13.47 -12.42
CA ARG A 48 -18.11 13.70 -11.11
C ARG A 48 -19.60 14.02 -11.30
N LYS A 49 -20.47 13.33 -10.56
CA LYS A 49 -21.91 13.53 -10.54
C LYS A 49 -22.35 14.16 -9.22
N ASP A 50 -23.40 14.95 -9.25
CA ASP A 50 -24.08 15.38 -8.03
C ASP A 50 -24.82 14.18 -7.41
N ILE A 51 -24.39 13.81 -6.20
CA ILE A 51 -24.98 12.70 -5.44
C ILE A 51 -25.89 13.17 -4.28
N THR A 52 -26.11 14.47 -4.11
CA THR A 52 -26.83 15.04 -2.97
C THR A 52 -28.22 14.43 -2.83
N GLN A 53 -29.02 14.36 -3.92
CA GLN A 53 -30.34 13.75 -3.88
C GLN A 53 -30.32 12.24 -3.60
N LEU A 54 -29.22 11.56 -3.93
CA LEU A 54 -29.06 10.15 -3.65
C LEU A 54 -28.80 9.92 -2.16
N LEU A 55 -28.01 10.79 -1.54
CA LEU A 55 -27.71 10.75 -0.11
C LEU A 55 -28.94 11.04 0.79
N GLU A 56 -29.93 11.78 0.30
CA GLU A 56 -31.17 12.08 1.02
C GLU A 56 -32.19 10.91 1.08
N ARG A 57 -31.92 9.80 0.38
CA ARG A 57 -32.81 8.63 0.35
C ARG A 57 -32.79 7.86 1.67
N GLU A 58 -33.94 7.41 2.13
CA GLU A 58 -34.08 6.56 3.33
C GLU A 58 -33.35 5.21 3.18
N SER A 59 -33.27 4.69 1.96
CA SER A 59 -32.58 3.43 1.65
C SER A 59 -31.93 3.51 0.28
N TRP A 60 -30.81 2.83 0.14
CA TRP A 60 -30.07 2.72 -1.11
C TRP A 60 -30.24 1.34 -1.74
N SER A 61 -30.51 1.30 -3.05
CA SER A 61 -30.48 0.08 -3.86
C SER A 61 -29.03 -0.32 -4.20
N GLU A 62 -28.83 -1.52 -4.75
CA GLU A 62 -27.49 -1.96 -5.21
C GLU A 62 -26.88 -0.98 -6.22
N SER A 63 -27.69 -0.44 -7.15
CA SER A 63 -27.22 0.55 -8.13
C SER A 63 -26.88 1.91 -7.49
N ASP A 64 -27.50 2.23 -6.35
CA ASP A 64 -27.18 3.43 -5.58
C ASP A 64 -25.82 3.25 -4.88
N TYR A 65 -25.57 2.10 -4.26
CA TYR A 65 -24.26 1.76 -3.68
C TYR A 65 -23.15 1.77 -4.74
N GLU A 66 -23.40 1.20 -5.92
CA GLU A 66 -22.43 1.25 -7.02
C GLU A 66 -22.13 2.69 -7.44
N THR A 67 -23.15 3.53 -7.55
CA THR A 67 -22.99 4.95 -7.88
C THR A 67 -22.22 5.68 -6.79
N LEU A 68 -22.56 5.48 -5.52
CA LEU A 68 -21.87 6.09 -4.38
C LEU A 68 -20.42 5.63 -4.33
N TYR A 69 -20.14 4.34 -4.50
CA TYR A 69 -18.77 3.82 -4.56
C TYR A 69 -17.95 4.49 -5.65
N LEU A 70 -18.47 4.55 -6.87
CA LEU A 70 -17.79 5.21 -8.00
C LEU A 70 -17.58 6.70 -7.76
N GLN A 71 -18.46 7.37 -7.03
CA GLN A 71 -18.37 8.82 -6.82
C GLN A 71 -17.60 9.21 -5.56
N THR A 72 -17.41 8.32 -4.60
CA THR A 72 -16.77 8.64 -3.32
C THR A 72 -15.55 7.77 -3.01
N GLY A 73 -15.42 6.62 -3.65
CA GLY A 73 -14.43 5.60 -3.29
C GLY A 73 -14.77 4.83 -2.00
N LEU A 74 -15.97 5.01 -1.44
CA LEU A 74 -16.41 4.36 -0.21
C LEU A 74 -17.12 3.04 -0.52
N GLY A 75 -16.65 1.95 0.08
CA GLY A 75 -17.32 0.66 0.05
C GLY A 75 -18.61 0.66 0.87
N ARG A 76 -19.43 -0.40 0.69
CA ARG A 76 -20.74 -0.51 1.35
C ARG A 76 -20.64 -0.33 2.87
N ALA A 77 -19.71 -1.01 3.53
CA ALA A 77 -19.55 -0.93 4.98
C ALA A 77 -19.36 0.51 5.45
N ALA A 78 -18.49 1.28 4.80
CA ALA A 78 -18.25 2.68 5.14
C ALA A 78 -19.46 3.58 4.83
N LEU A 79 -20.16 3.32 3.73
CA LEU A 79 -21.39 4.07 3.39
C LEU A 79 -22.50 3.85 4.42
N ASP A 80 -22.68 2.59 4.87
CA ASP A 80 -23.68 2.26 5.89
C ASP A 80 -23.35 2.90 7.24
N GLU A 81 -22.07 2.92 7.64
CA GLU A 81 -21.59 3.57 8.86
C GLU A 81 -21.79 5.10 8.83
N MET A 82 -21.70 5.73 7.65
CA MET A 82 -21.81 7.19 7.48
C MET A 82 -23.16 7.65 6.92
N LYS A 83 -24.17 6.79 6.87
CA LYS A 83 -25.45 7.09 6.22
C LYS A 83 -26.13 8.33 6.77
N ASP A 84 -26.00 8.57 8.06
CA ASP A 84 -26.60 9.72 8.75
C ASP A 84 -25.71 10.99 8.68
N ASP A 85 -24.59 10.94 7.96
CA ASP A 85 -23.66 12.07 7.78
C ASP A 85 -23.33 12.30 6.29
N PRO A 86 -24.30 12.80 5.51
CA PRO A 86 -24.12 13.05 4.08
C PRO A 86 -23.00 14.09 3.79
N GLU A 87 -22.77 15.05 4.69
CA GLU A 87 -21.72 16.04 4.53
C GLU A 87 -20.34 15.38 4.59
N ARG A 88 -20.15 14.42 5.49
CA ARG A 88 -18.92 13.62 5.56
C ARG A 88 -18.73 12.81 4.28
N ILE A 89 -19.76 12.16 3.75
CA ILE A 89 -19.66 11.40 2.48
C ILE A 89 -19.22 12.32 1.33
N LEU A 90 -19.74 13.55 1.26
CA LEU A 90 -19.34 14.52 0.23
C LEU A 90 -17.86 14.91 0.33
N THR A 91 -17.24 14.91 1.52
CA THR A 91 -15.80 15.16 1.65
C THR A 91 -14.95 14.08 0.96
N PHE A 92 -15.42 12.83 0.96
CA PHE A 92 -14.76 11.73 0.22
C PHE A 92 -14.93 11.88 -1.30
N GLN A 93 -16.09 12.37 -1.76
CA GLN A 93 -16.28 12.71 -3.16
C GLN A 93 -15.29 13.81 -3.59
N ASP A 94 -15.20 14.88 -2.81
CA ASP A 94 -14.25 15.97 -3.09
C ASP A 94 -12.81 15.46 -3.17
N ALA A 95 -12.43 14.57 -2.27
CA ALA A 95 -11.09 13.98 -2.26
C ALA A 95 -10.85 13.06 -3.47
N LEU A 96 -11.81 12.21 -3.84
CA LEU A 96 -11.64 11.27 -4.96
C LEU A 96 -11.35 12.00 -6.28
N PHE A 97 -11.99 13.16 -6.48
CA PHE A 97 -11.83 14.02 -7.67
C PHE A 97 -10.84 15.17 -7.46
N TYR A 98 -10.12 15.21 -6.34
CA TYR A 98 -9.11 16.25 -6.09
C TYR A 98 -7.94 16.10 -7.05
N ASP A 99 -7.65 17.13 -7.84
CA ASP A 99 -6.56 17.19 -8.83
C ASP A 99 -5.51 18.20 -8.39
N GLY A 100 -4.75 17.84 -7.34
CA GLY A 100 -3.65 18.66 -6.83
C GLY A 100 -2.34 18.35 -7.52
N ASP A 101 -1.45 19.34 -7.57
CA ASP A 101 -0.08 19.16 -8.05
C ASP A 101 0.66 18.11 -7.22
N LEU A 102 1.48 17.31 -7.91
CA LEU A 102 2.23 16.21 -7.30
C LEU A 102 3.68 16.59 -7.01
N ALA A 103 4.24 15.98 -5.99
CA ALA A 103 5.64 16.04 -5.60
C ALA A 103 6.12 14.67 -5.14
N HIS A 104 7.42 14.54 -4.91
CA HIS A 104 8.04 13.32 -4.41
C HIS A 104 8.91 13.67 -3.20
N GLU A 105 8.92 12.78 -2.22
CA GLU A 105 9.85 12.85 -1.08
C GLU A 105 10.70 11.57 -0.99
N GLU A 106 11.93 11.70 -0.54
CA GLU A 106 12.80 10.56 -0.26
C GLU A 106 12.47 10.01 1.14
N VAL A 107 11.97 8.77 1.20
CA VAL A 107 11.65 8.09 2.46
C VAL A 107 12.73 7.10 2.88
N ALA A 108 13.58 6.67 1.95
CA ALA A 108 14.79 5.88 2.20
C ALA A 108 15.81 6.13 1.07
N VAL A 109 17.04 5.62 1.22
CA VAL A 109 18.15 5.84 0.26
C VAL A 109 17.79 5.52 -1.19
N THR A 110 16.90 4.56 -1.40
CA THR A 110 16.50 4.10 -2.75
C THR A 110 15.00 4.20 -3.00
N THR A 111 14.24 4.73 -2.05
CA THR A 111 12.77 4.73 -2.11
C THR A 111 12.27 6.15 -2.05
N LYS A 112 11.50 6.51 -3.06
CA LYS A 112 10.69 7.72 -3.12
C LYS A 112 9.24 7.41 -2.77
N ARG A 113 8.51 8.45 -2.44
CA ARG A 113 7.09 8.42 -2.18
C ARG A 113 6.40 9.59 -2.86
N ASP A 114 5.28 9.31 -3.50
CA ASP A 114 4.44 10.33 -4.13
C ASP A 114 3.58 11.02 -3.08
N ILE A 115 3.59 12.33 -3.08
CA ILE A 115 2.81 13.20 -2.19
C ILE A 115 2.17 14.33 -3.00
N PHE A 116 1.23 15.06 -2.40
CA PHE A 116 0.78 16.32 -2.97
C PHE A 116 1.78 17.44 -2.68
N ALA A 117 1.96 18.35 -3.65
CA ALA A 117 2.81 19.53 -3.47
C ALA A 117 2.29 20.46 -2.37
N ASP A 118 0.96 20.55 -2.17
CA ASP A 118 0.39 21.14 -0.95
C ASP A 118 0.54 20.15 0.22
N THR A 119 1.63 20.30 0.94
CA THR A 119 1.96 19.45 2.10
C THR A 119 0.99 19.56 3.28
N ARG A 120 0.00 20.43 3.21
CA ARG A 120 -1.08 20.53 4.22
C ARG A 120 -2.30 19.68 3.84
N TYR A 121 -2.40 19.28 2.58
CA TYR A 121 -3.51 18.43 2.15
C TYR A 121 -3.47 17.09 2.87
N ARG A 122 -4.61 16.65 3.33
CA ARG A 122 -4.83 15.31 3.89
C ARG A 122 -6.11 14.76 3.30
N ALA A 123 -6.02 13.62 2.65
CA ALA A 123 -7.21 12.92 2.21
C ALA A 123 -8.03 12.46 3.43
N PRO A 124 -9.35 12.54 3.40
CA PRO A 124 -10.18 12.00 4.46
C PRO A 124 -10.02 10.48 4.52
N MET A 125 -10.07 9.92 5.72
CA MET A 125 -10.02 8.49 5.96
C MET A 125 -11.25 8.06 6.75
N VAL A 126 -11.79 6.89 6.44
CA VAL A 126 -12.88 6.25 7.19
C VAL A 126 -12.44 5.94 8.61
N ASP A 127 -13.39 5.69 9.50
CA ASP A 127 -13.09 5.18 10.83
C ASP A 127 -12.51 3.77 10.69
N LEU A 128 -11.26 3.61 11.13
CA LEU A 128 -10.54 2.35 11.05
C LEU A 128 -11.01 1.38 12.13
N GLN A 129 -10.99 0.10 11.81
CA GLN A 129 -11.26 -0.97 12.76
C GLN A 129 -10.00 -1.85 12.96
N ASP A 130 -9.91 -2.52 14.11
CA ASP A 130 -8.86 -3.48 14.36
C ASP A 130 -8.87 -4.56 13.28
N GLY A 131 -7.70 -4.89 12.74
CA GLY A 131 -7.57 -5.84 11.65
C GLY A 131 -7.80 -5.25 10.24
N ASP A 132 -8.14 -3.98 10.09
CA ASP A 132 -8.14 -3.35 8.76
C ASP A 132 -6.71 -3.29 8.19
N VAL A 133 -6.59 -3.33 6.88
CA VAL A 133 -5.30 -3.25 6.18
C VAL A 133 -5.26 -1.96 5.37
N LEU A 134 -4.21 -1.18 5.57
CA LEU A 134 -3.92 -0.03 4.74
C LEU A 134 -2.89 -0.39 3.67
N ILE A 135 -3.21 -0.05 2.43
CA ILE A 135 -2.34 -0.27 1.26
C ILE A 135 -2.12 1.06 0.55
N THR A 136 -0.90 1.31 0.09
CA THR A 136 -0.60 2.41 -0.83
C THR A 136 0.35 1.97 -1.94
N SER A 137 0.23 2.55 -3.13
CA SER A 137 1.18 2.39 -4.23
C SER A 137 2.15 3.58 -4.35
N THR A 138 2.12 4.53 -3.42
CA THR A 138 2.94 5.74 -3.50
C THR A 138 4.42 5.47 -3.41
N CYS A 139 4.85 4.41 -2.69
CA CYS A 139 6.27 4.07 -2.55
C CYS A 139 6.80 3.34 -3.78
N HIS A 140 7.94 3.79 -4.31
CA HIS A 140 8.62 3.16 -5.43
C HIS A 140 10.14 3.25 -5.32
N SER A 141 10.84 2.29 -5.93
CA SER A 141 12.31 2.18 -5.94
C SER A 141 12.78 1.72 -7.30
N PHE A 142 13.70 2.45 -7.93
CA PHE A 142 14.30 2.07 -9.21
C PHE A 142 13.28 1.72 -10.31
N GLY A 143 12.17 2.44 -10.38
CA GLY A 143 11.12 2.20 -11.37
C GLY A 143 10.15 1.07 -11.02
N TRP A 144 10.22 0.50 -9.82
CA TRP A 144 9.26 -0.46 -9.33
C TRP A 144 8.40 0.15 -8.21
N ARG A 145 7.08 0.17 -8.43
CA ARG A 145 6.11 0.54 -7.40
C ARG A 145 5.92 -0.63 -6.44
N ASN A 146 6.79 -0.71 -5.46
CA ASN A 146 6.72 -1.71 -4.41
C ASN A 146 5.57 -1.44 -3.43
N GLY A 147 5.11 -0.19 -3.34
CA GLY A 147 4.05 0.21 -2.43
C GLY A 147 4.41 0.04 -0.96
N HIS A 148 3.40 0.13 -0.11
CA HIS A 148 3.51 -0.15 1.32
C HIS A 148 2.19 -0.73 1.85
N ALA A 149 2.30 -1.57 2.88
CA ALA A 149 1.17 -2.17 3.59
C ALA A 149 1.36 -2.05 5.09
N ALA A 150 0.28 -1.83 5.82
CA ALA A 150 0.25 -1.77 7.28
C ALA A 150 -1.03 -2.40 7.83
N LEU A 151 -0.95 -2.97 9.03
CA LEU A 151 -2.09 -3.56 9.72
C LEU A 151 -2.58 -2.62 10.83
N VAL A 152 -3.87 -2.34 10.84
CA VAL A 152 -4.50 -1.59 11.94
C VAL A 152 -4.54 -2.47 13.18
N VAL A 153 -3.86 -2.05 14.23
CA VAL A 153 -3.80 -2.77 15.51
C VAL A 153 -4.51 -2.03 16.64
N ASN A 154 -4.98 -0.83 16.38
CA ASN A 154 -5.93 -0.10 17.22
C ASN A 154 -6.69 0.92 16.34
N GLY A 155 -7.91 0.58 15.95
CA GLY A 155 -8.76 1.41 15.11
C GLY A 155 -9.16 2.73 15.80
N THR A 156 -9.37 2.71 17.12
CA THR A 156 -9.81 3.90 17.86
C THR A 156 -8.84 5.08 17.76
N ASN A 157 -7.53 4.81 17.71
CA ASN A 157 -6.51 5.85 17.62
C ASN A 157 -5.67 5.79 16.32
N GLY A 158 -6.06 4.93 15.36
CA GLY A 158 -5.38 4.78 14.09
C GLY A 158 -3.96 4.21 14.19
N SER A 159 -3.65 3.42 15.24
CA SER A 159 -2.33 2.80 15.38
C SER A 159 -2.13 1.67 14.37
N LEU A 160 -1.02 1.71 13.67
CA LEU A 160 -0.62 0.73 12.66
C LEU A 160 0.60 -0.06 13.12
N LEU A 161 0.59 -1.36 12.89
CA LEU A 161 1.79 -2.20 12.94
C LEU A 161 2.37 -2.30 11.54
N GLU A 162 3.64 -1.93 11.37
CA GLU A 162 4.29 -1.85 10.07
C GLU A 162 5.78 -2.17 10.13
N SER A 163 6.34 -2.57 8.99
CA SER A 163 7.76 -2.82 8.79
C SER A 163 8.24 -1.95 7.64
N VAL A 164 9.03 -0.92 7.92
CA VAL A 164 9.22 0.23 7.02
C VAL A 164 10.50 0.13 6.19
N SER A 165 11.65 -0.19 6.81
CA SER A 165 12.93 -0.20 6.10
C SER A 165 14.01 -1.04 6.79
N LEU A 166 15.08 -1.35 6.02
CA LEU A 166 16.27 -2.03 6.53
C LEU A 166 16.86 -1.31 7.74
N GLY A 167 17.20 -2.08 8.77
CA GLY A 167 17.79 -1.58 10.01
C GLY A 167 16.77 -1.08 11.04
N ILE A 168 15.48 -1.01 10.68
CA ILE A 168 14.39 -0.67 11.58
C ILE A 168 13.49 -1.91 11.74
N PRO A 169 13.34 -2.48 12.95
CA PRO A 169 12.41 -3.57 13.15
C PRO A 169 10.96 -3.07 13.01
N SER A 170 10.03 -4.01 12.82
CA SER A 170 8.60 -3.70 12.78
C SER A 170 8.17 -2.96 14.05
N THR A 171 7.33 -1.95 13.88
CA THR A 171 6.96 -1.03 14.96
C THR A 171 5.50 -0.66 14.91
N ILE A 172 4.97 -0.18 16.03
CA ILE A 172 3.62 0.40 16.10
C ILE A 172 3.76 1.91 16.05
N THR A 173 3.12 2.52 15.05
CA THR A 173 3.04 3.97 14.88
C THR A 173 1.64 4.44 15.25
N THR A 174 1.55 5.42 16.16
CA THR A 174 0.26 5.97 16.63
C THR A 174 -0.34 7.00 15.67
N TYR A 175 0.45 7.45 14.69
CA TYR A 175 0.03 8.39 13.65
C TYR A 175 0.22 7.79 12.24
N GLY A 176 0.24 6.46 12.14
CA GLY A 176 0.49 5.77 10.88
C GLY A 176 -0.56 6.10 9.82
N SER A 177 -1.83 6.20 10.21
CA SER A 177 -2.92 6.58 9.31
C SER A 177 -2.73 7.98 8.69
N ASP A 178 -2.20 8.96 9.45
CA ASP A 178 -1.90 10.30 8.91
C ASP A 178 -0.84 10.23 7.80
N TRP A 179 0.15 9.31 7.93
CA TRP A 179 1.13 9.09 6.89
C TRP A 179 0.47 8.65 5.58
N PHE A 180 -0.54 7.75 5.61
CA PHE A 180 -1.29 7.34 4.41
C PHE A 180 -2.10 8.50 3.83
N CYS A 181 -2.80 9.29 4.67
CA CYS A 181 -3.58 10.46 4.24
C CYS A 181 -2.74 11.55 3.55
N TYR A 182 -1.46 11.61 3.83
CA TYR A 182 -0.52 12.54 3.22
C TYR A 182 -0.06 12.10 1.82
N GLY A 183 -0.17 10.82 1.49
CA GLY A 183 0.17 10.26 0.17
C GLY A 183 -0.86 10.57 -0.89
N THR A 184 -0.51 10.31 -2.16
CA THR A 184 -1.39 10.55 -3.31
C THR A 184 -2.44 9.48 -3.50
N ASN A 185 -2.29 8.31 -2.86
CA ASN A 185 -3.25 7.22 -2.92
C ASN A 185 -3.15 6.29 -1.71
N PHE A 186 -4.27 5.67 -1.36
CA PHE A 186 -4.33 4.54 -0.44
C PHE A 186 -5.66 3.78 -0.59
N MET A 187 -5.71 2.57 -0.05
CA MET A 187 -6.92 1.77 0.16
C MET A 187 -7.01 1.35 1.62
N VAL A 188 -8.24 1.28 2.13
CA VAL A 188 -8.57 0.59 3.38
C VAL A 188 -9.33 -0.68 3.00
N LEU A 189 -8.80 -1.82 3.42
CA LEU A 189 -9.33 -3.14 3.15
C LEU A 189 -9.77 -3.81 4.44
N ARG A 190 -10.90 -4.51 4.44
CA ARG A 190 -11.45 -5.22 5.59
C ARG A 190 -11.71 -6.68 5.24
N LEU A 191 -11.36 -7.60 6.13
CA LEU A 191 -11.59 -9.04 5.92
C LEU A 191 -13.10 -9.31 5.80
N LYS A 192 -13.52 -9.93 4.70
CA LYS A 192 -14.91 -10.36 4.47
C LYS A 192 -15.29 -11.46 5.45
N ASP A 193 -16.57 -11.54 5.75
CA ASP A 193 -17.18 -12.64 6.52
C ASP A 193 -16.56 -12.86 7.92
N ALA A 194 -15.74 -11.91 8.40
CA ALA A 194 -15.15 -11.94 9.73
C ALA A 194 -15.82 -10.88 10.64
N GLY A 195 -16.30 -11.30 11.79
CA GLY A 195 -16.81 -10.39 12.81
C GLY A 195 -15.71 -9.51 13.39
N GLU A 196 -16.10 -8.43 14.06
CA GLU A 196 -15.19 -7.49 14.73
C GLU A 196 -14.25 -8.21 15.71
N GLU A 197 -14.76 -9.16 16.50
CA GLU A 197 -13.97 -9.95 17.46
C GLU A 197 -12.84 -10.74 16.77
N ALA A 198 -13.13 -11.40 15.65
CA ALA A 198 -12.11 -12.16 14.91
C ALA A 198 -11.03 -11.23 14.31
N ARG A 199 -11.41 -10.06 13.81
CA ARG A 199 -10.44 -9.07 13.33
C ARG A 199 -9.59 -8.48 14.44
N ALA A 200 -10.19 -8.21 15.60
CA ALA A 200 -9.48 -7.75 16.79
C ALA A 200 -8.47 -8.80 17.29
N GLU A 201 -8.81 -10.09 17.22
CA GLU A 201 -7.89 -11.17 17.58
C GLU A 201 -6.68 -11.26 16.63
N ILE A 202 -6.89 -11.06 15.32
CA ILE A 202 -5.81 -10.94 14.34
C ILE A 202 -4.89 -9.77 14.69
N ALA A 203 -5.46 -8.59 14.97
CA ALA A 203 -4.73 -7.39 15.34
C ALA A 203 -3.92 -7.58 16.62
N GLN A 204 -4.50 -8.19 17.65
CA GLN A 204 -3.83 -8.50 18.91
C GLN A 204 -2.68 -9.49 18.71
N THR A 205 -2.92 -10.60 18.00
CA THR A 205 -1.89 -11.61 17.72
C THR A 205 -0.73 -11.01 16.94
N ALA A 206 -1.01 -10.15 15.98
CA ALA A 206 0.02 -9.43 15.23
C ALA A 206 0.86 -8.52 16.14
N ARG A 207 0.24 -7.79 17.06
CA ARG A 207 0.97 -6.97 18.07
C ARG A 207 1.90 -7.81 18.92
N GLU A 208 1.47 -9.01 19.32
CA GLU A 208 2.24 -9.88 20.21
C GLU A 208 3.41 -10.57 19.49
N ARG A 209 3.20 -11.00 18.23
CA ARG A 209 4.16 -11.86 17.50
C ARG A 209 4.99 -11.13 16.47
N LEU A 210 4.46 -10.03 15.90
CA LEU A 210 5.07 -9.33 14.79
C LEU A 210 5.62 -7.94 15.15
N TYR A 211 5.54 -7.53 16.41
CA TYR A 211 6.20 -6.34 16.92
C TYR A 211 7.69 -6.60 17.15
N ASN A 212 8.54 -5.64 16.78
CA ASN A 212 9.99 -5.69 16.96
C ASN A 212 10.69 -6.85 16.18
N VAL A 213 10.10 -7.28 15.05
CA VAL A 213 10.71 -8.24 14.13
C VAL A 213 11.66 -7.51 13.17
N PRO A 214 12.91 -7.99 12.98
CA PRO A 214 13.86 -7.35 12.07
C PRO A 214 13.31 -7.23 10.63
N TYR A 215 13.64 -6.11 9.96
CA TYR A 215 13.31 -5.96 8.55
C TYR A 215 14.16 -6.90 7.69
N SER A 216 13.53 -7.62 6.76
CA SER A 216 14.22 -8.55 5.87
C SER A 216 13.61 -8.56 4.47
N LEU A 217 14.46 -8.29 3.46
CA LEU A 217 14.10 -8.44 2.04
C LEU A 217 14.17 -9.90 1.55
N THR A 218 14.65 -10.83 2.39
CA THR A 218 14.85 -12.22 1.97
C THR A 218 13.65 -13.11 2.20
N VAL A 219 12.69 -12.67 3.01
CA VAL A 219 11.48 -13.42 3.31
C VAL A 219 10.62 -13.57 2.05
N GLY A 220 10.22 -14.80 1.80
CA GLY A 220 9.53 -15.18 0.57
C GLY A 220 10.44 -15.40 -0.64
N PHE A 221 11.68 -14.95 -0.61
CA PHE A 221 12.63 -15.06 -1.73
C PHE A 221 13.79 -15.99 -1.45
N LEU A 222 14.55 -15.81 -0.36
CA LEU A 222 15.66 -16.65 0.07
C LEU A 222 15.40 -17.40 1.39
N SER A 223 14.32 -17.06 2.08
CA SER A 223 13.83 -17.76 3.26
C SER A 223 12.32 -18.05 3.09
N PRO A 224 11.76 -19.01 3.82
CA PRO A 224 10.34 -19.33 3.71
C PRO A 224 9.44 -18.11 3.91
N LYS A 225 8.32 -18.05 3.19
CA LYS A 225 7.27 -17.04 3.40
C LYS A 225 6.64 -17.21 4.78
N ASP A 226 6.23 -18.43 5.14
CA ASP A 226 5.79 -18.71 6.51
C ASP A 226 6.98 -18.75 7.46
N GLN A 227 7.04 -17.78 8.38
CA GLN A 227 8.08 -17.63 9.38
C GLN A 227 7.71 -18.29 10.73
N GLY A 228 6.56 -18.98 10.80
CA GLY A 228 6.07 -19.63 12.00
C GLY A 228 5.76 -18.66 13.15
N GLU A 229 5.76 -19.17 14.36
CA GLU A 229 5.35 -18.43 15.58
C GLU A 229 6.36 -17.36 16.04
N THR A 230 7.61 -17.45 15.62
CA THR A 230 8.70 -16.54 16.02
C THR A 230 9.47 -16.06 14.80
N PRO A 231 8.88 -15.13 14.02
CA PRO A 231 9.48 -14.65 12.80
C PRO A 231 10.86 -14.03 13.02
N GLN A 232 11.84 -14.42 12.18
CA GLN A 232 13.20 -13.90 12.21
C GLN A 232 13.40 -12.71 11.29
N GLY A 233 12.41 -12.42 10.45
CA GLY A 233 12.43 -11.30 9.54
C GLY A 233 11.06 -11.05 8.92
N THR A 234 10.82 -9.83 8.51
CA THR A 234 9.59 -9.43 7.83
C THR A 234 9.82 -8.20 6.97
N HIS A 235 8.92 -7.92 6.04
CA HIS A 235 8.76 -6.63 5.34
C HIS A 235 7.28 -6.22 5.38
N CYS A 236 6.95 -5.04 4.90
CA CYS A 236 5.63 -4.43 5.09
C CYS A 236 4.45 -5.36 4.75
N SER A 237 4.38 -5.84 3.53
CA SER A 237 3.28 -6.71 3.07
C SER A 237 3.37 -8.12 3.64
N HIS A 238 4.58 -8.66 3.83
CA HIS A 238 4.75 -9.95 4.50
C HIS A 238 4.26 -9.92 5.95
N LEU A 239 4.49 -8.84 6.67
CA LEU A 239 3.99 -8.66 8.05
C LEU A 239 2.47 -8.82 8.09
N VAL A 240 1.77 -8.13 7.17
CA VAL A 240 0.30 -8.21 7.07
C VAL A 240 -0.11 -9.64 6.70
N TRP A 241 0.53 -10.25 5.69
CA TRP A 241 0.25 -11.63 5.29
C TRP A 241 0.43 -12.62 6.44
N GLN A 242 1.54 -12.54 7.20
CA GLN A 242 1.83 -13.44 8.32
C GLN A 242 0.80 -13.30 9.44
N ALA A 243 0.29 -12.08 9.71
CA ALA A 243 -0.75 -11.84 10.70
C ALA A 243 -2.04 -12.62 10.37
N TYR A 244 -2.47 -12.57 9.13
CA TYR A 244 -3.65 -13.29 8.65
C TYR A 244 -3.40 -14.80 8.52
N HIS A 245 -2.19 -15.17 8.12
CA HIS A 245 -1.79 -16.57 7.97
C HIS A 245 -1.87 -17.36 9.29
N TYR A 246 -1.64 -16.73 10.44
CA TYR A 246 -1.85 -17.37 11.76
C TYR A 246 -3.28 -17.86 11.98
N PHE A 247 -4.25 -17.32 11.27
CA PHE A 247 -5.66 -17.66 11.33
C PHE A 247 -6.15 -18.46 10.11
N GLY A 248 -5.23 -18.90 9.26
CA GLY A 248 -5.52 -19.72 8.08
C GLY A 248 -6.01 -18.92 6.86
N TYR A 249 -5.90 -17.59 6.87
CA TYR A 249 -6.21 -16.75 5.73
C TYR A 249 -4.96 -16.54 4.87
N ASP A 250 -4.99 -17.00 3.62
CA ASP A 250 -3.95 -16.65 2.63
C ASP A 250 -4.42 -15.44 1.82
N ILE A 251 -3.99 -14.28 2.26
CA ILE A 251 -4.34 -13.00 1.64
C ILE A 251 -3.47 -12.62 0.43
N ASP A 252 -2.61 -13.53 -0.02
CA ASP A 252 -1.80 -13.40 -1.21
C ASP A 252 -2.58 -13.87 -2.44
N SER A 253 -2.96 -12.96 -3.32
CA SER A 253 -3.85 -13.25 -4.45
C SER A 253 -3.24 -14.18 -5.49
N ASP A 254 -1.91 -14.27 -5.61
CA ASP A 254 -1.23 -15.16 -6.56
C ASP A 254 -0.63 -16.41 -5.90
N GLY A 255 -0.63 -16.47 -4.56
CA GLY A 255 -0.09 -17.59 -3.78
C GLY A 255 1.41 -17.80 -3.97
N GLY A 256 2.13 -16.79 -4.45
CA GLY A 256 3.55 -16.83 -4.73
C GLY A 256 4.43 -16.93 -3.48
N PRO A 257 5.74 -17.04 -3.66
CA PRO A 257 6.67 -17.05 -2.54
C PRO A 257 6.82 -15.67 -1.89
N LEU A 258 6.53 -14.60 -2.62
CA LEU A 258 6.61 -13.21 -2.17
C LEU A 258 5.22 -12.59 -2.21
N CYS A 259 4.68 -12.23 -1.06
CA CYS A 259 3.46 -11.45 -0.98
C CYS A 259 3.80 -9.96 -1.10
N THR A 260 3.26 -9.28 -2.12
CA THR A 260 3.42 -7.84 -2.31
C THR A 260 2.21 -7.08 -1.79
N ALA A 261 2.32 -5.75 -1.65
CA ALA A 261 1.18 -4.92 -1.30
C ALA A 261 0.07 -4.98 -2.38
N GLN A 262 0.44 -5.18 -3.65
CA GLN A 262 -0.50 -5.35 -4.76
C GLN A 262 -1.25 -6.69 -4.67
N ASP A 263 -0.60 -7.77 -4.24
CA ASP A 263 -1.24 -9.07 -4.06
C ASP A 263 -2.31 -9.00 -2.96
N ILE A 264 -2.02 -8.30 -1.85
CA ILE A 264 -3.00 -8.06 -0.79
C ILE A 264 -4.18 -7.23 -1.32
N ALA A 265 -3.90 -6.16 -2.09
CA ALA A 265 -4.94 -5.31 -2.67
C ALA A 265 -5.88 -6.07 -3.63
N ARG A 266 -5.42 -7.15 -4.23
CA ARG A 266 -6.17 -8.02 -5.16
C ARG A 266 -6.79 -9.24 -4.52
N SER A 267 -6.59 -9.44 -3.23
CA SER A 267 -7.11 -10.62 -2.54
C SER A 267 -8.64 -10.60 -2.46
N ASP A 268 -9.27 -11.67 -2.91
CA ASP A 268 -10.73 -11.86 -2.84
C ASP A 268 -11.25 -11.99 -1.40
N LEU A 269 -10.36 -12.15 -0.42
CA LEU A 269 -10.73 -12.22 1.00
C LEU A 269 -11.10 -10.86 1.59
N PHE A 270 -10.73 -9.76 0.93
CA PHE A 270 -11.02 -8.42 1.42
C PHE A 270 -12.16 -7.76 0.66
N GLU A 271 -12.94 -6.96 1.37
CA GLU A 271 -13.75 -5.90 0.80
C GLU A 271 -13.01 -4.57 0.86
N VAL A 272 -13.28 -3.73 -0.12
CA VAL A 272 -12.80 -2.35 -0.12
C VAL A 272 -13.69 -1.52 0.77
N VAL A 273 -13.13 -0.95 1.84
CA VAL A 273 -13.83 0.01 2.71
C VAL A 273 -13.68 1.42 2.18
N GLN A 274 -12.48 1.75 1.70
CA GLN A 274 -12.19 3.03 1.04
C GLN A 274 -11.12 2.87 -0.03
N VAL A 275 -11.29 3.59 -1.14
CA VAL A 275 -10.25 3.81 -2.12
C VAL A 275 -10.07 5.31 -2.37
N PHE A 276 -8.81 5.75 -2.41
CA PHE A 276 -8.43 7.13 -2.72
C PHE A 276 -7.22 7.14 -3.65
N GLY A 277 -7.26 7.94 -4.72
CA GLY A 277 -6.14 8.07 -5.67
C GLY A 277 -5.85 6.83 -6.53
N PHE A 278 -6.76 5.87 -6.55
CA PHE A 278 -6.83 4.75 -7.48
C PHE A 278 -8.11 4.85 -8.31
N ASP A 279 -8.14 4.21 -9.47
CA ASP A 279 -9.38 4.01 -10.20
C ASP A 279 -10.27 3.00 -9.44
N PRO A 280 -11.46 3.39 -8.96
CA PRO A 280 -12.30 2.47 -8.19
C PRO A 280 -12.69 1.18 -8.93
N VAL A 281 -12.66 1.18 -10.27
CA VAL A 281 -13.02 0.02 -11.09
C VAL A 281 -11.87 -0.95 -11.25
N LYS A 282 -10.64 -0.44 -11.38
CA LYS A 282 -9.46 -1.27 -11.71
C LYS A 282 -8.61 -1.58 -10.49
N LEU A 283 -8.77 -0.75 -9.44
CA LEU A 283 -7.92 -0.76 -8.26
C LEU A 283 -6.42 -0.68 -8.65
N TRP A 284 -5.57 -1.55 -8.11
CA TRP A 284 -4.13 -1.51 -8.37
C TRP A 284 -3.66 -2.66 -9.24
#